data_dcea90947a0d94fa6404e3be40836ccf
#
_entry.id   dcea90947a0d94fa6404e3be40836ccf
#
_cell.length_a   1.000
_cell.length_b   1.000
_cell.length_c   1.000
_cell.angle_alpha   90.00
_cell.angle_beta   90.00
_cell.angle_gamma   90.00
#
_symmetry.space_group_name_H-M   'P 1'
#
loop_
_entity.id
_entity.type
_entity.pdbx_description
1 polymer ?
#
loop_
_entity_poly.entity_id
_entity_poly.type
_entity_poly.pdbx_seq_one_letter_code
_entity_poly.pdbx_strand_id
1 'polypeptide(L)'
;MIPPAFILVRPQMGENIGAAARAMLNFGLERMRIVDPRDGWPNPAAVAMASGAGRVLDYAGLFPDVQAAIGDCDFVFATTARGRELTKPVYTPEAAMEHARALTAAGKKVGVLFGPERAGLENDDVVLANAIVTVPVNPDFASLNLAQCVLLMGYEWRRQTQPAEAVVMEMARTEFASAVEVEKLGDHFEERLEAAGFFFPPPKVAGMKASLRNMWSRLGLTKAEVQTFHGMLRQIAYRLRAQGDE
;
A
#
# COMPACT_ATOMS: atom_id res chain seq x y z
N MET A 1 -20.47 -1.44 -7.76
CA MET A 1 -20.06 -0.12 -7.19
C MET A 1 -19.35 0.65 -8.29
N ILE A 2 -19.75 1.89 -8.56
CA ILE A 2 -19.10 2.75 -9.56
C ILE A 2 -18.03 3.58 -8.85
N PRO A 3 -16.74 3.45 -9.19
CA PRO A 3 -15.67 4.23 -8.56
C PRO A 3 -15.88 5.75 -8.74
N PRO A 4 -15.32 6.59 -7.86
CA PRO A 4 -15.40 8.05 -8.01
C PRO A 4 -14.76 8.53 -9.32
N ALA A 5 -15.27 9.62 -9.87
CA ALA A 5 -14.63 10.31 -10.96
C ALA A 5 -13.55 11.25 -10.43
N PHE A 6 -12.33 11.18 -10.94
CA PHE A 6 -11.25 12.09 -10.62
C PHE A 6 -11.18 13.18 -11.69
N ILE A 7 -11.31 14.42 -11.28
CA ILE A 7 -11.56 15.58 -12.13
C ILE A 7 -10.38 16.53 -12.02
N LEU A 8 -9.56 16.59 -13.07
CA LEU A 8 -8.41 17.47 -13.15
C LEU A 8 -8.87 18.83 -13.69
N VAL A 9 -8.81 19.86 -12.84
CA VAL A 9 -9.31 21.20 -13.17
C VAL A 9 -8.18 22.06 -13.70
N ARG A 10 -8.28 22.50 -14.94
CA ARG A 10 -7.29 23.36 -15.64
C ARG A 10 -5.83 22.88 -15.45
N PRO A 11 -5.55 21.57 -15.67
CA PRO A 11 -4.19 21.04 -15.51
C PRO A 11 -3.25 21.77 -16.48
N GLN A 12 -2.04 22.11 -16.00
CA GLN A 12 -1.11 22.95 -16.74
C GLN A 12 -0.07 22.17 -17.54
N MET A 13 0.19 20.93 -17.15
CA MET A 13 1.25 20.10 -17.75
C MET A 13 0.68 18.75 -18.18
N GLY A 14 0.91 18.37 -19.44
CA GLY A 14 0.51 17.06 -19.96
C GLY A 14 1.14 15.91 -19.17
N GLU A 15 2.38 16.08 -18.73
CA GLU A 15 3.10 15.10 -17.91
C GLU A 15 2.36 14.78 -16.60
N ASN A 16 1.78 15.79 -15.96
CA ASN A 16 1.00 15.60 -14.74
C ASN A 16 -0.33 14.88 -15.02
N ILE A 17 -0.97 15.14 -16.15
CA ILE A 17 -2.17 14.40 -16.57
C ILE A 17 -1.82 12.93 -16.80
N GLY A 18 -0.74 12.65 -17.51
CA GLY A 18 -0.27 11.27 -17.74
C GLY A 18 0.12 10.54 -16.46
N ALA A 19 0.86 11.20 -15.58
CA ALA A 19 1.23 10.66 -14.27
C ALA A 19 -0.01 10.41 -13.37
N ALA A 20 -1.01 11.30 -13.42
CA ALA A 20 -2.28 11.11 -12.72
C ALA A 20 -3.06 9.90 -13.29
N ALA A 21 -3.11 9.74 -14.62
CA ALA A 21 -3.73 8.57 -15.24
C ALA A 21 -3.07 7.26 -14.79
N ARG A 22 -1.74 7.23 -14.72
CA ARG A 22 -0.99 6.09 -14.20
C ARG A 22 -1.29 5.83 -12.72
N ALA A 23 -1.32 6.86 -11.90
CA ALA A 23 -1.68 6.76 -10.49
C ALA A 23 -3.11 6.20 -10.32
N MET A 24 -4.07 6.70 -11.09
CA MET A 24 -5.44 6.21 -11.06
C MET A 24 -5.52 4.72 -11.41
N LEU A 25 -4.87 4.30 -12.50
CA LEU A 25 -4.89 2.91 -12.93
C LEU A 25 -4.25 1.96 -11.92
N ASN A 26 -3.17 2.37 -11.25
CA ASN A 26 -2.52 1.59 -10.18
C ASN A 26 -3.52 1.21 -9.07
N PHE A 27 -4.51 2.04 -8.82
CA PHE A 27 -5.51 1.84 -7.76
C PHE A 27 -6.90 1.45 -8.29
N GLY A 28 -7.00 1.07 -9.58
CA GLY A 28 -8.23 0.58 -10.18
C GLY A 28 -9.27 1.66 -10.46
N LEU A 29 -8.82 2.90 -10.64
CA LEU A 29 -9.63 4.06 -11.01
C LEU A 29 -9.43 4.36 -12.50
N GLU A 30 -10.53 4.49 -13.26
CA GLU A 30 -10.47 4.75 -14.70
C GLU A 30 -11.32 5.95 -15.13
N ARG A 31 -12.14 6.51 -14.24
CA ARG A 31 -13.01 7.61 -14.54
C ARG A 31 -12.32 8.96 -14.40
N MET A 32 -11.48 9.30 -15.37
CA MET A 32 -10.83 10.61 -15.44
C MET A 32 -11.74 11.60 -16.14
N ARG A 33 -11.80 12.82 -15.62
CA ARG A 33 -12.39 13.99 -16.28
C ARG A 33 -11.35 15.11 -16.32
N ILE A 34 -11.29 15.82 -17.41
CA ILE A 34 -10.35 16.92 -17.63
C ILE A 34 -11.17 18.16 -17.95
N VAL A 35 -10.97 19.21 -17.19
CA VAL A 35 -11.62 20.51 -17.39
C VAL A 35 -10.60 21.47 -17.94
N ASP A 36 -10.84 22.02 -19.13
CA ASP A 36 -10.08 23.11 -19.76
C ASP A 36 -8.56 22.98 -19.58
N PRO A 37 -7.91 21.95 -20.15
CA PRO A 37 -6.46 21.76 -20.02
C PRO A 37 -5.71 22.86 -20.78
N ARG A 38 -4.73 23.52 -20.13
CA ARG A 38 -3.99 24.66 -20.70
C ARG A 38 -3.35 24.34 -22.05
N ASP A 39 -2.72 23.18 -22.15
CA ASP A 39 -1.94 22.79 -23.33
C ASP A 39 -2.77 21.97 -24.35
N GLY A 40 -4.11 22.00 -24.19
CA GLY A 40 -5.05 21.30 -25.08
C GLY A 40 -5.14 19.79 -24.84
N TRP A 41 -6.06 19.17 -25.58
CA TRP A 41 -6.32 17.74 -25.54
C TRP A 41 -6.70 17.21 -26.94
N PRO A 42 -6.23 16.04 -27.42
CA PRO A 42 -5.28 15.13 -26.72
C PRO A 42 -3.88 15.71 -26.59
N ASN A 43 -3.12 15.25 -25.56
CA ASN A 43 -1.80 15.79 -25.25
C ASN A 43 -0.71 14.68 -25.34
N PRO A 44 0.28 14.81 -26.25
CA PRO A 44 1.33 13.81 -26.44
C PRO A 44 2.19 13.57 -25.20
N ALA A 45 2.46 14.61 -24.40
CA ALA A 45 3.22 14.46 -23.15
C ALA A 45 2.45 13.65 -22.10
N ALA A 46 1.12 13.79 -22.06
CA ALA A 46 0.27 12.97 -21.21
C ALA A 46 0.35 11.48 -21.63
N VAL A 47 0.28 11.18 -22.92
CA VAL A 47 0.39 9.82 -23.44
C VAL A 47 1.74 9.20 -23.09
N ALA A 48 2.84 9.92 -23.30
CA ALA A 48 4.19 9.46 -22.98
C ALA A 48 4.35 9.14 -21.48
N MET A 49 3.83 10.01 -20.61
CA MET A 49 3.98 9.86 -19.16
C MET A 49 3.03 8.80 -18.57
N ALA A 50 1.92 8.50 -19.22
CA ALA A 50 0.96 7.51 -18.76
C ALA A 50 1.53 6.07 -18.72
N SER A 51 2.56 5.76 -19.52
CA SER A 51 3.34 4.51 -19.45
C SER A 51 2.48 3.23 -19.25
N GLY A 52 1.61 2.93 -20.23
CA GLY A 52 0.69 1.78 -20.18
C GLY A 52 -0.69 2.07 -19.57
N ALA A 53 -0.91 3.24 -18.97
CA ALA A 53 -2.21 3.67 -18.49
C ALA A 53 -3.01 4.44 -19.56
N GLY A 54 -2.69 4.27 -20.84
CA GLY A 54 -3.33 4.96 -21.98
C GLY A 54 -4.85 4.85 -21.98
N ARG A 55 -5.39 3.69 -21.57
CA ARG A 55 -6.84 3.49 -21.49
C ARG A 55 -7.57 4.50 -20.59
N VAL A 56 -6.91 5.03 -19.53
CA VAL A 56 -7.52 6.08 -18.70
C VAL A 56 -7.63 7.38 -19.46
N LEU A 57 -6.63 7.68 -20.31
CA LEU A 57 -6.62 8.86 -21.17
C LEU A 57 -7.63 8.71 -22.33
N ASP A 58 -7.74 7.51 -22.93
CA ASP A 58 -8.62 7.22 -24.05
C ASP A 58 -10.10 7.41 -23.70
N TYR A 59 -10.44 7.12 -22.44
CA TYR A 59 -11.80 7.28 -21.91
C TYR A 59 -12.00 8.55 -21.07
N ALA A 60 -11.01 9.44 -21.02
CA ALA A 60 -11.13 10.68 -20.27
C ALA A 60 -12.18 11.61 -20.88
N GLY A 61 -13.14 12.03 -20.05
CA GLY A 61 -14.12 13.04 -20.45
C GLY A 61 -13.50 14.44 -20.48
N LEU A 62 -13.68 15.19 -21.56
CA LEU A 62 -13.27 16.59 -21.65
C LEU A 62 -14.46 17.51 -21.41
N PHE A 63 -14.28 18.50 -20.55
CA PHE A 63 -15.35 19.42 -20.13
C PHE A 63 -14.88 20.88 -20.23
N PRO A 64 -15.77 21.82 -20.59
CA PRO A 64 -15.44 23.23 -20.68
C PRO A 64 -15.23 23.91 -19.31
N ASP A 65 -15.94 23.43 -18.29
CA ASP A 65 -15.93 23.99 -16.93
C ASP A 65 -16.20 22.93 -15.86
N VAL A 66 -16.00 23.31 -14.60
CA VAL A 66 -16.21 22.42 -13.45
C VAL A 66 -17.67 22.04 -13.30
N GLN A 67 -18.62 22.95 -13.54
CA GLN A 67 -20.03 22.70 -13.42
C GLN A 67 -20.51 21.60 -14.36
N ALA A 68 -20.05 21.63 -15.61
CA ALA A 68 -20.34 20.57 -16.59
C ALA A 68 -19.68 19.26 -16.17
N ALA A 69 -18.46 19.31 -15.64
CA ALA A 69 -17.70 18.13 -15.24
C ALA A 69 -18.30 17.40 -14.03
N ILE A 70 -19.04 18.06 -13.16
CA ILE A 70 -19.68 17.47 -11.98
C ILE A 70 -21.19 17.28 -12.13
N GLY A 71 -21.76 17.65 -13.25
CA GLY A 71 -23.24 17.76 -13.44
C GLY A 71 -24.02 16.45 -13.20
N ASP A 72 -23.36 15.29 -13.24
CA ASP A 72 -23.95 13.99 -12.93
C ASP A 72 -23.56 13.46 -11.53
N CYS A 73 -22.76 14.20 -10.75
CA CYS A 73 -22.32 13.78 -9.43
C CYS A 73 -23.35 14.15 -8.35
N ASP A 74 -23.60 13.19 -7.45
CA ASP A 74 -24.43 13.41 -6.26
C ASP A 74 -23.62 14.04 -5.12
N PHE A 75 -22.31 13.84 -5.10
CA PHE A 75 -21.40 14.38 -4.08
C PHE A 75 -20.03 14.68 -4.67
N VAL A 76 -19.48 15.83 -4.31
CA VAL A 76 -18.20 16.31 -4.84
C VAL A 76 -17.27 16.72 -3.70
N PHE A 77 -16.05 16.21 -3.72
CA PHE A 77 -14.93 16.64 -2.88
C PHE A 77 -14.03 17.61 -3.64
N ALA A 78 -13.49 18.62 -2.97
CA ALA A 78 -12.48 19.53 -3.49
C ALA A 78 -11.17 19.35 -2.72
N THR A 79 -10.07 18.97 -3.40
CA THR A 79 -8.76 18.86 -2.74
C THR A 79 -8.09 20.23 -2.66
N THR A 80 -7.70 20.68 -1.47
CA THR A 80 -7.00 21.95 -1.28
C THR A 80 -6.13 21.93 -0.02
N ALA A 81 -4.94 22.52 -0.13
CA ALA A 81 -4.04 22.74 1.00
C ALA A 81 -4.31 24.08 1.73
N ARG A 82 -5.11 24.97 1.12
CA ARG A 82 -5.37 26.31 1.66
C ARG A 82 -6.63 26.30 2.51
N GLY A 83 -6.57 26.95 3.68
CA GLY A 83 -7.77 27.34 4.41
C GLY A 83 -8.61 28.26 3.53
N ARG A 84 -9.86 27.87 3.31
CA ARG A 84 -10.83 28.71 2.59
C ARG A 84 -11.82 29.21 3.62
N GLU A 85 -12.11 30.47 3.66
CA GLU A 85 -13.11 31.05 4.56
C GLU A 85 -14.54 30.60 4.21
N LEU A 86 -14.69 29.29 3.90
CA LEU A 86 -15.94 28.66 3.52
C LEU A 86 -16.38 27.66 4.59
N THR A 87 -17.62 27.73 4.99
CA THR A 87 -18.21 26.77 5.94
C THR A 87 -18.50 25.44 5.21
N LYS A 88 -17.55 24.53 5.23
CA LYS A 88 -17.63 23.19 4.64
C LYS A 88 -16.99 22.14 5.54
N PRO A 89 -17.48 20.89 5.53
CA PRO A 89 -16.78 19.79 6.17
C PRO A 89 -15.40 19.63 5.54
N VAL A 90 -14.37 19.39 6.37
CA VAL A 90 -13.01 19.13 5.94
C VAL A 90 -12.64 17.71 6.33
N TYR A 91 -12.24 16.92 5.35
CA TYR A 91 -11.88 15.51 5.48
C TYR A 91 -10.38 15.32 5.30
N THR A 92 -9.82 14.30 5.96
CA THR A 92 -8.55 13.69 5.53
C THR A 92 -8.79 12.83 4.29
N PRO A 93 -7.77 12.48 3.49
CA PRO A 93 -7.92 11.57 2.35
C PRO A 93 -8.58 10.23 2.72
N GLU A 94 -8.18 9.65 3.86
CA GLU A 94 -8.77 8.43 4.41
C GLU A 94 -10.28 8.56 4.64
N ALA A 95 -10.68 9.54 5.43
CA ALA A 95 -12.09 9.76 5.78
C ALA A 95 -12.94 10.14 4.56
N ALA A 96 -12.36 10.90 3.59
CA ALA A 96 -13.02 11.24 2.35
C ALA A 96 -13.30 10.00 1.49
N MET A 97 -12.33 9.09 1.38
CA MET A 97 -12.49 7.89 0.57
C MET A 97 -13.37 6.83 1.26
N GLU A 98 -13.38 6.77 2.58
CA GLU A 98 -14.35 5.99 3.35
C GLU A 98 -15.77 6.48 3.08
N HIS A 99 -16.00 7.79 3.14
CA HIS A 99 -17.29 8.40 2.83
C HIS A 99 -17.69 8.18 1.36
N ALA A 100 -16.75 8.37 0.43
CA ALA A 100 -16.97 8.09 -0.99
C ALA A 100 -17.38 6.64 -1.24
N ARG A 101 -16.74 5.68 -0.53
CA ARG A 101 -17.09 4.26 -0.61
C ARG A 101 -18.53 4.02 -0.13
N ALA A 102 -18.93 4.59 0.99
CA ALA A 102 -20.30 4.46 1.49
C ALA A 102 -21.32 5.03 0.50
N LEU A 103 -21.07 6.20 -0.06
CA LEU A 103 -21.92 6.82 -1.08
C LEU A 103 -22.02 5.99 -2.35
N THR A 104 -20.90 5.49 -2.88
CA THR A 104 -20.90 4.67 -4.10
C THR A 104 -21.55 3.30 -3.89
N ALA A 105 -21.44 2.73 -2.68
CA ALA A 105 -22.18 1.53 -2.29
C ALA A 105 -23.70 1.76 -2.28
N ALA A 106 -24.14 2.97 -1.93
CA ALA A 106 -25.54 3.40 -1.99
C ALA A 106 -26.00 3.84 -3.41
N GLY A 107 -25.16 3.58 -4.44
CA GLY A 107 -25.47 3.91 -5.83
C GLY A 107 -25.26 5.37 -6.22
N LYS A 108 -24.68 6.18 -5.33
CA LYS A 108 -24.39 7.60 -5.60
C LYS A 108 -23.13 7.77 -6.43
N LYS A 109 -23.11 8.79 -7.27
CA LYS A 109 -21.95 9.19 -8.07
C LYS A 109 -21.14 10.23 -7.34
N VAL A 110 -19.84 9.95 -7.17
CA VAL A 110 -18.92 10.82 -6.45
C VAL A 110 -17.87 11.39 -7.41
N GLY A 111 -17.58 12.69 -7.27
CA GLY A 111 -16.50 13.40 -7.93
C GLY A 111 -15.44 13.89 -6.95
N VAL A 112 -14.17 13.94 -7.39
CA VAL A 112 -13.06 14.53 -6.63
C VAL A 112 -12.34 15.51 -7.52
N LEU A 113 -12.34 16.79 -7.15
CA LEU A 113 -11.69 17.88 -7.87
C LEU A 113 -10.22 18.02 -7.45
N PHE A 114 -9.33 18.12 -8.44
CA PHE A 114 -7.90 18.41 -8.26
C PHE A 114 -7.57 19.69 -9.03
N GLY A 115 -7.01 20.68 -8.37
CA GLY A 115 -6.71 21.98 -8.97
C GLY A 115 -5.42 22.00 -9.77
N PRO A 116 -5.21 23.08 -10.55
CA PRO A 116 -3.97 23.29 -11.30
C PRO A 116 -2.75 23.42 -10.39
N GLU A 117 -1.58 23.05 -10.92
CA GLU A 117 -0.33 22.84 -10.17
C GLU A 117 0.13 24.11 -9.41
N ARG A 118 -0.03 25.28 -10.01
CA ARG A 118 0.49 26.54 -9.41
C ARG A 118 -0.49 27.19 -8.44
N ALA A 119 -1.76 27.21 -8.77
CA ALA A 119 -2.76 27.99 -8.05
C ALA A 119 -3.66 27.12 -7.13
N GLY A 120 -3.77 25.82 -7.41
CA GLY A 120 -4.79 24.97 -6.81
C GLY A 120 -6.19 25.36 -7.31
N LEU A 121 -7.23 24.78 -6.74
CA LEU A 121 -8.62 25.13 -7.04
C LEU A 121 -8.89 26.60 -6.66
N GLU A 122 -9.68 27.30 -7.46
CA GLU A 122 -10.20 28.62 -7.12
C GLU A 122 -11.37 28.55 -6.17
N ASN A 123 -11.75 29.67 -5.57
CA ASN A 123 -12.90 29.70 -4.63
C ASN A 123 -14.18 29.28 -5.33
N ASP A 124 -14.39 29.70 -6.57
CA ASP A 124 -15.57 29.34 -7.37
C ASP A 124 -15.65 27.84 -7.65
N ASP A 125 -14.50 27.16 -7.83
CA ASP A 125 -14.48 25.69 -7.95
C ASP A 125 -14.85 25.01 -6.63
N VAL A 126 -14.28 25.51 -5.50
CA VAL A 126 -14.50 24.94 -4.18
C VAL A 126 -15.93 25.15 -3.70
N VAL A 127 -16.56 26.27 -4.07
CA VAL A 127 -17.98 26.54 -3.74
C VAL A 127 -18.90 25.45 -4.31
N LEU A 128 -18.60 24.90 -5.46
CA LEU A 128 -19.39 23.84 -6.11
C LEU A 128 -19.25 22.47 -5.41
N ALA A 129 -18.24 22.26 -4.59
CA ALA A 129 -18.05 21.00 -3.89
C ALA A 129 -18.88 20.93 -2.59
N ASN A 130 -19.24 19.71 -2.18
CA ASN A 130 -19.96 19.46 -0.91
C ASN A 130 -19.01 19.48 0.30
N ALA A 131 -17.76 19.09 0.10
CA ALA A 131 -16.74 18.98 1.15
C ALA A 131 -15.34 19.27 0.63
N ILE A 132 -14.45 19.62 1.55
CA ILE A 132 -13.02 19.82 1.29
C ILE A 132 -12.24 18.59 1.73
N VAL A 133 -11.19 18.25 1.00
CA VAL A 133 -10.17 17.27 1.41
C VAL A 133 -8.84 17.98 1.55
N THR A 134 -8.23 17.86 2.73
CA THR A 134 -6.91 18.39 3.01
C THR A 134 -5.97 17.25 3.39
N VAL A 135 -4.88 17.12 2.63
CA VAL A 135 -3.81 16.17 2.95
C VAL A 135 -2.98 16.74 4.09
N PRO A 136 -2.74 15.99 5.17
CA PRO A 136 -1.80 16.41 6.21
C PRO A 136 -0.37 16.43 5.65
N VAL A 137 0.17 17.62 5.45
CA VAL A 137 1.51 17.84 4.90
C VAL A 137 2.31 18.78 5.80
N ASN A 138 3.62 18.91 5.54
CA ASN A 138 4.44 19.92 6.20
C ASN A 138 3.85 21.33 5.95
N PRO A 139 3.49 22.09 7.01
CA PRO A 139 2.93 23.43 6.86
C PRO A 139 3.82 24.41 6.07
N ASP A 140 5.15 24.24 6.18
CA ASP A 140 6.12 25.09 5.49
C ASP A 140 6.23 24.76 4.00
N PHE A 141 5.72 23.59 3.57
CA PHE A 141 5.72 23.15 2.19
C PHE A 141 4.46 22.35 1.87
N ALA A 142 3.32 23.02 1.87
CA ALA A 142 2.01 22.39 1.77
C ALA A 142 1.56 22.06 0.33
N SER A 143 2.25 22.54 -0.69
CA SER A 143 1.88 22.31 -2.09
C SER A 143 2.31 20.92 -2.54
N LEU A 144 1.34 20.07 -2.88
CA LEU A 144 1.59 18.78 -3.52
C LEU A 144 1.51 18.91 -5.04
N ASN A 145 2.34 18.14 -5.74
CA ASN A 145 2.16 17.94 -7.17
C ASN A 145 0.79 17.32 -7.46
N LEU A 146 0.16 17.71 -8.58
CA LEU A 146 -1.16 17.22 -8.98
C LEU A 146 -1.26 15.68 -8.97
N ALA A 147 -0.31 15.01 -9.63
CA ALA A 147 -0.31 13.56 -9.74
C ALA A 147 -0.05 12.87 -8.39
N GLN A 148 0.74 13.49 -7.51
CA GLN A 148 0.95 12.98 -6.14
C GLN A 148 -0.33 13.08 -5.31
N CYS A 149 -1.08 14.17 -5.43
CA CYS A 149 -2.37 14.30 -4.77
C CYS A 149 -3.37 13.23 -5.28
N VAL A 150 -3.43 13.02 -6.59
CA VAL A 150 -4.22 11.94 -7.23
C VAL A 150 -3.80 10.56 -6.72
N LEU A 151 -2.48 10.33 -6.57
CA LEU A 151 -1.93 9.07 -6.04
C LEU A 151 -2.44 8.78 -4.62
N LEU A 152 -2.36 9.78 -3.72
CA LEU A 152 -2.79 9.65 -2.33
C LEU A 152 -4.29 9.33 -2.24
N MET A 153 -5.11 10.04 -2.98
CA MET A 153 -6.55 9.79 -3.02
C MET A 153 -6.87 8.41 -3.60
N GLY A 154 -6.16 7.99 -4.66
CA GLY A 154 -6.30 6.66 -5.25
C GLY A 154 -5.87 5.55 -4.29
N TYR A 155 -4.76 5.73 -3.57
CA TYR A 155 -4.29 4.80 -2.56
C TYR A 155 -5.34 4.61 -1.45
N GLU A 156 -5.89 5.70 -0.91
CA GLU A 156 -6.91 5.62 0.14
C GLU A 156 -8.18 4.95 -0.38
N TRP A 157 -8.61 5.25 -1.60
CA TRP A 157 -9.73 4.52 -2.24
C TRP A 157 -9.48 3.02 -2.29
N ARG A 158 -8.30 2.60 -2.74
CA ARG A 158 -7.95 1.17 -2.85
C ARG A 158 -7.89 0.51 -1.48
N ARG A 159 -7.27 1.16 -0.51
CA ARG A 159 -7.16 0.68 0.88
C ARG A 159 -8.53 0.44 1.52
N GLN A 160 -9.51 1.30 1.24
CA GLN A 160 -10.88 1.15 1.72
C GLN A 160 -11.67 0.05 0.99
N THR A 161 -11.31 -0.28 -0.23
CA THR A 161 -12.06 -1.25 -1.06
C THR A 161 -11.44 -2.63 -1.07
N GLN A 162 -10.14 -2.74 -0.87
CA GLN A 162 -9.39 -4.00 -0.81
C GLN A 162 -8.34 -3.92 0.29
N PRO A 163 -8.71 -4.25 1.54
CA PRO A 163 -7.75 -4.31 2.63
C PRO A 163 -6.69 -5.36 2.31
N ALA A 164 -5.43 -4.99 2.48
CA ALA A 164 -4.29 -5.90 2.41
C ALA A 164 -3.88 -6.30 3.82
N GLU A 165 -3.40 -7.51 3.98
CA GLU A 165 -2.78 -7.92 5.24
C GLU A 165 -1.53 -7.06 5.51
N ALA A 166 -1.38 -6.61 6.74
CA ALA A 166 -0.28 -5.72 7.12
C ALA A 166 1.08 -6.41 7.03
N VAL A 167 1.11 -7.71 7.28
CA VAL A 167 2.31 -8.54 7.22
C VAL A 167 1.94 -9.89 6.62
N VAL A 168 2.62 -10.25 5.56
CA VAL A 168 2.52 -11.59 4.95
C VAL A 168 3.92 -12.19 4.92
N MET A 169 4.09 -13.38 5.51
CA MET A 169 5.33 -14.14 5.36
C MET A 169 5.26 -14.96 4.07
N GLU A 170 6.09 -14.61 3.10
CA GLU A 170 6.21 -15.41 1.89
C GLU A 170 6.98 -16.70 2.17
N MET A 171 6.30 -17.82 2.03
CA MET A 171 6.86 -19.15 2.27
C MET A 171 7.38 -19.73 0.96
N ALA A 172 8.68 -19.59 0.67
CA ALA A 172 9.34 -20.04 -0.54
C ALA A 172 9.30 -21.58 -0.70
N ARG A 173 8.16 -22.16 -1.06
CA ARG A 173 7.90 -23.61 -1.23
C ARG A 173 8.11 -24.46 0.03
N THR A 174 7.97 -23.86 1.19
CA THR A 174 8.01 -24.54 2.50
C THR A 174 6.80 -24.15 3.31
N GLU A 175 6.60 -24.81 4.43
CA GLU A 175 5.57 -24.48 5.42
C GLU A 175 6.17 -24.54 6.83
N PHE A 176 5.47 -24.00 7.82
CA PHE A 176 5.93 -24.12 9.21
C PHE A 176 6.02 -25.57 9.62
N ALA A 177 7.10 -25.89 10.32
CA ALA A 177 7.26 -27.20 10.93
C ALA A 177 6.23 -27.40 12.04
N SER A 178 5.72 -28.62 12.14
CA SER A 178 4.85 -29.00 13.25
C SER A 178 5.62 -29.04 14.58
N ALA A 179 4.91 -28.94 15.68
CA ALA A 179 5.51 -29.06 17.01
C ALA A 179 6.32 -30.36 17.17
N VAL A 180 5.84 -31.47 16.59
CA VAL A 180 6.52 -32.77 16.60
C VAL A 180 7.84 -32.74 15.82
N GLU A 181 7.89 -32.05 14.67
CA GLU A 181 9.12 -31.89 13.88
C GLU A 181 10.16 -31.06 14.63
N VAL A 182 9.71 -29.97 15.26
CA VAL A 182 10.59 -29.11 16.09
C VAL A 182 11.07 -29.86 17.33
N GLU A 183 10.22 -30.66 17.98
CA GLU A 183 10.61 -31.50 19.12
C GLU A 183 11.68 -32.51 18.73
N LYS A 184 11.50 -33.24 17.62
CA LYS A 184 12.51 -34.17 17.09
C LYS A 184 13.84 -33.48 16.76
N LEU A 185 13.80 -32.23 16.29
CA LEU A 185 15.01 -31.46 16.08
C LEU A 185 15.70 -31.16 17.42
N GLY A 186 14.91 -30.75 18.42
CA GLY A 186 15.40 -30.53 19.79
C GLY A 186 16.05 -31.78 20.38
N ASP A 187 15.42 -32.94 20.24
CA ASP A 187 15.95 -34.23 20.70
C ASP A 187 17.30 -34.56 20.01
N HIS A 188 17.38 -34.33 18.70
CA HIS A 188 18.61 -34.53 17.95
C HIS A 188 19.74 -33.60 18.43
N PHE A 189 19.44 -32.32 18.73
CA PHE A 189 20.40 -31.41 19.33
C PHE A 189 20.81 -31.85 20.73
N GLU A 190 19.87 -32.25 21.60
CA GLU A 190 20.17 -32.73 22.93
C GLU A 190 21.11 -33.94 22.91
N GLU A 191 20.83 -34.93 22.03
CA GLU A 191 21.69 -36.11 21.87
C GLU A 191 23.14 -35.73 21.48
N ARG A 192 23.30 -34.84 20.54
CA ARG A 192 24.62 -34.39 20.06
C ARG A 192 25.38 -33.57 21.10
N LEU A 193 24.68 -32.69 21.78
CA LEU A 193 25.23 -31.84 22.84
C LEU A 193 25.61 -32.68 24.07
N GLU A 194 24.87 -33.71 24.41
CA GLU A 194 25.16 -34.63 25.48
C GLU A 194 26.45 -35.44 25.16
N ALA A 195 26.54 -35.98 23.94
CA ALA A 195 27.73 -36.68 23.46
C ALA A 195 28.99 -35.77 23.43
N ALA A 196 28.81 -34.48 23.23
CA ALA A 196 29.88 -33.48 23.25
C ALA A 196 30.23 -32.95 24.65
N GLY A 197 29.57 -33.41 25.72
CA GLY A 197 29.81 -32.96 27.11
C GLY A 197 29.30 -31.55 27.41
N PHE A 198 28.38 -31.01 26.61
CA PHE A 198 27.87 -29.64 26.77
C PHE A 198 27.09 -29.43 28.08
N PHE A 199 26.38 -30.47 28.53
CA PHE A 199 25.51 -30.39 29.70
C PHE A 199 26.31 -30.58 31.02
N PHE A 200 26.92 -29.52 31.50
CA PHE A 200 27.71 -29.50 32.73
C PHE A 200 27.51 -28.18 33.48
N PRO A 201 27.54 -28.13 34.82
CA PRO A 201 27.67 -29.24 35.78
C PRO A 201 26.32 -29.98 35.99
N PRO A 202 26.33 -31.22 36.51
CA PRO A 202 25.13 -32.06 36.65
C PRO A 202 23.89 -31.37 37.26
N PRO A 203 24.01 -30.53 38.31
CA PRO A 203 22.83 -29.88 38.89
C PRO A 203 22.13 -28.89 37.95
N LYS A 204 22.76 -28.42 36.87
CA LYS A 204 22.22 -27.46 35.92
C LYS A 204 21.62 -28.10 34.68
N VAL A 205 21.85 -29.38 34.43
CA VAL A 205 21.48 -30.08 33.19
C VAL A 205 19.99 -29.96 32.89
N ALA A 206 19.14 -30.21 33.87
CA ALA A 206 17.69 -30.13 33.67
C ALA A 206 17.24 -28.72 33.23
N GLY A 207 17.78 -27.67 33.83
CA GLY A 207 17.50 -26.29 33.44
C GLY A 207 18.04 -25.94 32.06
N MET A 208 19.23 -26.43 31.69
CA MET A 208 19.81 -26.23 30.36
C MET A 208 18.95 -26.88 29.26
N LYS A 209 18.50 -28.12 29.46
CA LYS A 209 17.61 -28.81 28.51
C LYS A 209 16.27 -28.09 28.39
N ALA A 210 15.66 -27.67 29.52
CA ALA A 210 14.44 -26.87 29.50
C ALA A 210 14.59 -25.54 28.75
N SER A 211 15.71 -24.85 28.94
CA SER A 211 16.02 -23.61 28.23
C SER A 211 16.18 -23.83 26.73
N LEU A 212 16.84 -24.92 26.31
CA LEU A 212 17.01 -25.30 24.93
C LEU A 212 15.65 -25.59 24.27
N ARG A 213 14.79 -26.37 24.91
CA ARG A 213 13.42 -26.68 24.43
C ARG A 213 12.56 -25.42 24.32
N ASN A 214 12.64 -24.53 25.32
CA ASN A 214 11.96 -23.23 25.28
C ASN A 214 12.48 -22.35 24.12
N MET A 215 13.73 -22.42 23.77
CA MET A 215 14.29 -21.73 22.61
C MET A 215 13.67 -22.27 21.31
N TRP A 216 13.67 -23.58 21.12
CA TRP A 216 13.10 -24.22 19.92
C TRP A 216 11.60 -23.89 19.74
N SER A 217 10.83 -23.92 20.82
CA SER A 217 9.38 -23.64 20.76
C SER A 217 9.03 -22.21 20.31
N ARG A 218 9.98 -21.27 20.40
CA ARG A 218 9.79 -19.85 20.00
C ARG A 218 10.20 -19.55 18.58
N LEU A 219 10.95 -20.44 17.92
CA LEU A 219 11.63 -20.12 16.66
C LEU A 219 10.73 -20.32 15.47
N GLY A 220 9.54 -20.53 15.44
CA GLY A 220 8.65 -20.59 14.26
C GLY A 220 9.36 -21.15 13.01
N LEU A 221 10.06 -22.29 13.14
CA LEU A 221 10.88 -22.87 12.07
C LEU A 221 10.03 -23.44 10.94
N THR A 222 10.52 -23.31 9.73
CA THR A 222 9.96 -24.01 8.57
C THR A 222 10.48 -25.45 8.48
N LYS A 223 9.77 -26.31 7.76
CA LYS A 223 10.23 -27.70 7.48
C LYS A 223 11.60 -27.75 6.81
N ALA A 224 11.85 -26.84 5.89
CA ALA A 224 13.15 -26.72 5.21
C ALA A 224 14.28 -26.38 6.18
N GLU A 225 14.02 -25.47 7.14
CA GLU A 225 15.01 -25.12 8.17
C GLU A 225 15.26 -26.27 9.13
N VAL A 226 14.24 -26.98 9.57
CA VAL A 226 14.37 -28.17 10.40
C VAL A 226 15.23 -29.22 9.70
N GLN A 227 15.00 -29.49 8.42
CA GLN A 227 15.81 -30.41 7.62
C GLN A 227 17.26 -29.94 7.48
N THR A 228 17.46 -28.64 7.29
CA THR A 228 18.79 -28.02 7.22
C THR A 228 19.56 -28.22 8.52
N PHE A 229 18.94 -27.94 9.67
CA PHE A 229 19.54 -28.18 10.98
C PHE A 229 19.90 -29.66 11.21
N HIS A 230 19.00 -30.59 10.86
CA HIS A 230 19.32 -31.99 10.92
C HIS A 230 20.51 -32.38 10.03
N GLY A 231 20.62 -31.77 8.85
CA GLY A 231 21.74 -31.96 7.94
C GLY A 231 23.07 -31.43 8.53
N MET A 232 23.04 -30.23 9.10
CA MET A 232 24.21 -29.64 9.76
C MET A 232 24.72 -30.52 10.90
N LEU A 233 23.84 -30.96 11.78
CA LEU A 233 24.22 -31.84 12.91
C LEU A 233 24.83 -33.17 12.44
N ARG A 234 24.25 -33.79 11.41
CA ARG A 234 24.78 -35.02 10.83
C ARG A 234 26.20 -34.80 10.26
N GLN A 235 26.39 -33.71 9.54
CA GLN A 235 27.70 -33.42 8.92
C GLN A 235 28.78 -33.11 9.95
N ILE A 236 28.45 -32.35 11.00
CA ILE A 236 29.38 -32.05 12.11
C ILE A 236 29.76 -33.36 12.82
N ALA A 237 28.78 -34.20 13.18
CA ALA A 237 29.02 -35.45 13.86
C ALA A 237 29.85 -36.43 13.01
N TYR A 238 29.63 -36.45 11.70
CA TYR A 238 30.44 -37.28 10.76
C TYR A 238 31.90 -36.85 10.75
N ARG A 239 32.18 -35.55 10.64
CA ARG A 239 33.55 -35.01 10.62
C ARG A 239 34.30 -35.22 11.91
N LEU A 240 33.62 -35.07 13.06
CA LEU A 240 34.27 -35.30 14.36
C LEU A 240 34.65 -36.76 14.57
N ARG A 241 33.87 -37.73 14.07
CA ARG A 241 34.24 -39.17 14.11
C ARG A 241 35.43 -39.46 13.21
N ALA A 242 35.48 -38.92 12.00
CA ALA A 242 36.55 -39.14 11.05
C ALA A 242 37.93 -38.60 11.55
N GLN A 243 37.91 -37.59 12.44
CA GLN A 243 39.14 -37.05 13.03
C GLN A 243 39.59 -37.76 14.33
N GLY A 244 38.70 -38.57 14.92
CA GLY A 244 39.02 -39.37 16.11
C GLY A 244 39.59 -40.75 15.82
N ASP A 245 39.53 -41.18 14.53
CA ASP A 245 40.04 -42.45 14.05
C ASP A 245 41.46 -42.31 13.40
N GLU A 246 42.07 -41.10 13.36
CA GLU A 246 43.44 -40.80 13.05
C GLU A 246 44.30 -40.65 14.34
#